data_2c8f9fd71fd3d14214ee6c76398bdbf8
#
_entry.id   2c8f9fd71fd3d14214ee6c76398bdbf8
#
_cell.length_a   1.000
_cell.length_b   1.000
_cell.length_c   1.000
_cell.angle_alpha   90.00
_cell.angle_beta   90.00
_cell.angle_gamma   90.00
#
_symmetry.space_group_name_H-M   'P 1'
#
loop_
_entity.id
_entity.type
_entity.pdbx_description
1 polymer ?
#
loop_
_entity_poly.entity_id
_entity_poly.type
_entity_poly.pdbx_seq_one_letter_code
_entity_poly.pdbx_strand_id
1 'polypeptide(L)'
;MTLEPRQAAPGALRRWILAALQLLWRGAGVWLALSLLMCLWIFVGHRLPLLSAMLALSALLGSILIAAQVDRSPRIRLADTLTMLRVHAPVTLRFSALITIAGAIIWVVLLAKPGVAWWNIFYTSRNALDILSPDGFVALRQIFVYSAFALGLCYFGLNIPGLTSIFQFPCMTLLGLPYRDALRLGAAGQIRNLNSVLAIGALFVVLPVLFGLLLPVLVPVLYCFFGALTYVAFREIFLGVSENRPRESAEARVAATPLSSCA
;
A
#
# COMPACT_ATOMS: atom_id res chain seq x y z
N MET A 1 -20.31 -19.56 2.44
CA MET A 1 -18.89 -19.96 2.33
C MET A 1 -18.11 -19.15 3.35
N THR A 2 -17.62 -19.79 4.41
CA THR A 2 -16.72 -19.14 5.38
C THR A 2 -15.33 -19.05 4.73
N LEU A 3 -14.93 -17.85 4.35
CA LEU A 3 -13.58 -17.58 3.87
C LEU A 3 -12.61 -17.73 5.05
N GLU A 4 -11.88 -18.82 5.09
CA GLU A 4 -10.81 -19.02 6.06
C GLU A 4 -9.46 -18.60 5.45
N PRO A 5 -8.67 -17.75 6.13
CA PRO A 5 -7.36 -17.37 5.67
C PRO A 5 -6.43 -18.60 5.69
N ARG A 6 -5.63 -18.75 4.64
CA ARG A 6 -4.68 -19.85 4.48
C ARG A 6 -3.35 -19.50 5.14
N GLN A 7 -2.61 -20.52 5.52
CA GLN A 7 -1.23 -20.35 5.92
C GLN A 7 -0.35 -20.30 4.67
N ALA A 8 0.47 -19.26 4.57
CA ALA A 8 1.43 -19.12 3.48
C ALA A 8 2.55 -20.17 3.61
N ALA A 9 2.98 -20.70 2.48
CA ALA A 9 4.05 -21.71 2.47
C ALA A 9 5.42 -21.09 2.87
N PRO A 10 6.37 -21.87 3.35
CA PRO A 10 7.73 -21.39 3.65
C PRO A 10 8.34 -20.62 2.49
N GLY A 11 9.08 -19.55 2.77
CA GLY A 11 9.64 -18.67 1.74
C GLY A 11 8.64 -17.75 1.03
N ALA A 12 7.43 -17.60 1.55
CA ALA A 12 6.38 -16.76 0.98
C ALA A 12 6.84 -15.32 0.74
N LEU A 13 7.58 -14.71 1.67
CA LEU A 13 8.06 -13.35 1.54
C LEU A 13 8.85 -13.13 0.24
N ARG A 14 9.80 -14.02 -0.07
CA ARG A 14 10.60 -13.92 -1.30
C ARG A 14 9.70 -13.99 -2.54
N ARG A 15 8.73 -14.91 -2.57
CA ARG A 15 7.77 -15.03 -3.68
C ARG A 15 6.92 -13.76 -3.79
N TRP A 16 6.42 -13.23 -2.67
CA TRP A 16 5.63 -12.01 -2.66
C TRP A 16 6.41 -10.80 -3.18
N ILE A 17 7.68 -10.65 -2.79
CA ILE A 17 8.55 -9.59 -3.30
C ILE A 17 8.71 -9.71 -4.82
N LEU A 18 9.04 -10.90 -5.32
CA LEU A 18 9.22 -11.13 -6.76
C LEU A 18 7.93 -10.88 -7.54
N ALA A 19 6.79 -11.38 -7.04
CA ALA A 19 5.49 -11.14 -7.66
C ALA A 19 5.09 -9.65 -7.63
N ALA A 20 5.36 -8.93 -6.53
CA ALA A 20 5.14 -7.49 -6.46
C ALA A 20 5.98 -6.71 -7.49
N LEU A 21 7.26 -7.06 -7.63
CA LEU A 21 8.14 -6.48 -8.65
C LEU A 21 7.66 -6.78 -10.07
N GLN A 22 7.15 -7.98 -10.33
CA GLN A 22 6.55 -8.32 -11.64
C GLN A 22 5.28 -7.50 -11.91
N LEU A 23 4.42 -7.26 -10.91
CA LEU A 23 3.27 -6.39 -11.04
C LEU A 23 3.68 -4.94 -11.34
N LEU A 24 4.71 -4.44 -10.68
CA LEU A 24 5.28 -3.12 -10.98
C LEU A 24 5.77 -3.04 -12.43
N TRP A 25 6.46 -4.05 -12.89
CA TRP A 25 6.97 -4.11 -14.26
C TRP A 25 5.84 -4.17 -15.29
N ARG A 26 4.83 -5.03 -15.09
CA ARG A 26 3.68 -5.16 -15.99
C ARG A 26 2.86 -3.88 -16.12
N GLY A 27 2.71 -3.14 -15.02
CA GLY A 27 1.95 -1.88 -14.96
C GLY A 27 2.82 -0.63 -14.98
N ALA A 28 4.05 -0.67 -15.51
CA ALA A 28 5.05 0.39 -15.34
C ALA A 28 4.53 1.81 -15.63
N GLY A 29 3.73 1.99 -16.69
CA GLY A 29 3.17 3.30 -17.02
C GLY A 29 2.21 3.86 -15.96
N VAL A 30 1.34 3.03 -15.39
CA VAL A 30 0.40 3.44 -14.33
C VAL A 30 1.16 3.70 -13.04
N TRP A 31 2.14 2.86 -12.71
CA TRP A 31 2.97 3.04 -11.52
C TRP A 31 3.84 4.30 -11.60
N LEU A 32 4.38 4.60 -12.78
CA LEU A 32 5.11 5.84 -13.01
C LEU A 32 4.21 7.05 -12.83
N ALA A 33 3.01 7.04 -13.43
CA ALA A 33 2.04 8.13 -13.28
C ALA A 33 1.65 8.34 -11.80
N LEU A 34 1.39 7.25 -11.05
CA LEU A 34 1.10 7.34 -9.63
C LEU A 34 2.28 7.87 -8.84
N SER A 35 3.50 7.41 -9.12
CA SER A 35 4.72 7.88 -8.45
C SER A 35 4.97 9.37 -8.70
N LEU A 36 4.75 9.85 -9.93
CA LEU A 36 4.85 11.27 -10.26
C LEU A 36 3.78 12.11 -9.55
N LEU A 37 2.54 11.62 -9.50
CA LEU A 37 1.48 12.26 -8.73
C LEU A 37 1.83 12.32 -7.24
N MET A 38 2.44 11.28 -6.70
CA MET A 38 2.91 11.26 -5.31
C MET A 38 4.08 12.19 -5.07
N CYS A 39 5.03 12.33 -6.01
CA CYS A 39 6.08 13.34 -5.92
C CYS A 39 5.49 14.74 -5.81
N LEU A 40 4.56 15.07 -6.70
CA LEU A 40 3.86 16.36 -6.66
C LEU A 40 3.11 16.53 -5.34
N TRP A 41 2.45 15.47 -4.88
CA TRP A 41 1.70 15.50 -3.63
C TRP A 41 2.60 15.66 -2.40
N ILE A 42 3.71 14.92 -2.32
CA ILE A 42 4.71 15.07 -1.25
C ILE A 42 5.21 16.49 -1.20
N PHE A 43 5.47 17.09 -2.38
CA PHE A 43 5.94 18.46 -2.49
C PHE A 43 4.91 19.51 -2.03
N VAL A 44 3.64 19.37 -2.42
CA VAL A 44 2.57 20.29 -2.04
C VAL A 44 2.06 20.04 -0.62
N GLY A 45 1.98 18.79 -0.23
CA GLY A 45 1.34 18.33 1.02
C GLY A 45 2.14 18.61 2.29
N HIS A 46 3.44 18.96 2.18
CA HIS A 46 4.28 19.21 3.36
C HIS A 46 3.76 20.37 4.24
N ARG A 47 2.99 21.31 3.66
CA ARG A 47 2.39 22.43 4.39
C ARG A 47 1.23 22.00 5.30
N LEU A 48 0.61 20.85 5.07
CA LEU A 48 -0.55 20.34 5.79
C LEU A 48 -0.30 18.89 6.24
N PRO A 49 0.39 18.66 7.37
CA PRO A 49 0.93 17.33 7.72
C PRO A 49 -0.14 16.26 7.86
N LEU A 50 -1.28 16.56 8.50
CA LEU A 50 -2.37 15.58 8.64
C LEU A 50 -2.98 15.22 7.29
N LEU A 51 -3.19 16.23 6.43
CA LEU A 51 -3.68 16.01 5.08
C LEU A 51 -2.67 15.23 4.25
N SER A 52 -1.39 15.56 4.37
CA SER A 52 -0.30 14.82 3.71
C SER A 52 -0.25 13.37 4.15
N ALA A 53 -0.35 13.09 5.44
CA ALA A 53 -0.38 11.72 5.97
C ALA A 53 -1.61 10.94 5.47
N MET A 54 -2.78 11.56 5.49
CA MET A 54 -4.02 10.95 4.99
C MET A 54 -3.91 10.59 3.51
N LEU A 55 -3.32 11.46 2.70
CA LEU A 55 -3.21 11.23 1.26
C LEU A 55 -2.07 10.28 0.90
N ALA A 56 -0.97 10.30 1.65
CA ALA A 56 0.07 9.30 1.53
C ALA A 56 -0.47 7.90 1.82
N LEU A 57 -1.27 7.75 2.89
CA LEU A 57 -1.94 6.50 3.20
C LEU A 57 -2.98 6.14 2.12
N SER A 58 -3.74 7.11 1.60
CA SER A 58 -4.69 6.89 0.50
C SER A 58 -3.98 6.40 -0.77
N ALA A 59 -2.78 6.91 -1.06
CA ALA A 59 -1.98 6.47 -2.19
C ALA A 59 -1.45 5.03 -2.00
N LEU A 60 -1.01 4.69 -0.78
CA LEU A 60 -0.64 3.31 -0.43
C LEU A 60 -1.82 2.35 -0.61
N LEU A 61 -3.00 2.72 -0.11
CA LEU A 61 -4.22 1.91 -0.25
C LEU A 61 -4.70 1.85 -1.71
N GLY A 62 -4.63 2.97 -2.43
CA GLY A 62 -4.91 3.03 -3.87
C GLY A 62 -3.99 2.12 -4.69
N SER A 63 -2.71 2.02 -4.30
CA SER A 63 -1.76 1.12 -4.95
C SER A 63 -2.12 -0.37 -4.78
N ILE A 64 -2.79 -0.76 -3.68
CA ILE A 64 -3.35 -2.12 -3.52
C ILE A 64 -4.42 -2.40 -4.59
N LEU A 65 -5.30 -1.43 -4.84
CA LEU A 65 -6.35 -1.56 -5.85
C LEU A 65 -5.77 -1.61 -7.28
N ILE A 66 -4.78 -0.75 -7.55
CA ILE A 66 -4.07 -0.75 -8.83
C ILE A 66 -3.37 -2.09 -9.04
N ALA A 67 -2.72 -2.66 -8.03
CA ALA A 67 -2.10 -3.97 -8.10
C ALA A 67 -3.12 -5.06 -8.46
N ALA A 68 -4.31 -5.01 -7.85
CA ALA A 68 -5.40 -5.94 -8.16
C ALA A 68 -5.88 -5.81 -9.61
N GLN A 69 -5.91 -4.60 -10.14
CA GLN A 69 -6.30 -4.35 -11.53
C GLN A 69 -5.21 -4.82 -12.51
N VAL A 70 -3.93 -4.53 -12.21
CA VAL A 70 -2.77 -4.98 -13.02
C VAL A 70 -2.73 -6.50 -13.11
N ASP A 71 -3.04 -7.19 -12.01
CA ASP A 71 -3.04 -8.63 -11.95
C ASP A 71 -4.16 -9.27 -12.81
N ARG A 72 -5.34 -8.62 -12.85
CA ARG A 72 -6.52 -9.12 -13.57
C ARG A 72 -6.53 -8.80 -15.07
N SER A 73 -5.85 -7.73 -15.47
CA SER A 73 -5.96 -7.20 -16.84
C SER A 73 -4.60 -7.14 -17.52
N PRO A 74 -4.43 -7.78 -18.71
CA PRO A 74 -3.17 -7.76 -19.46
C PRO A 74 -2.89 -6.37 -20.07
N ARG A 75 -3.92 -5.57 -20.31
CA ARG A 75 -3.82 -4.19 -20.81
C ARG A 75 -4.56 -3.26 -19.86
N ILE A 76 -3.83 -2.32 -19.27
CA ILE A 76 -4.39 -1.35 -18.35
C ILE A 76 -4.50 -0.03 -19.07
N ARG A 77 -5.72 0.55 -19.06
CA ARG A 77 -5.95 1.92 -19.50
C ARG A 77 -5.98 2.82 -18.27
N LEU A 78 -5.34 3.97 -18.36
CA LEU A 78 -5.32 4.95 -17.27
C LEU A 78 -6.75 5.38 -16.88
N ALA A 79 -7.65 5.51 -17.87
CA ALA A 79 -9.05 5.85 -17.64
C ALA A 79 -9.78 4.82 -16.74
N ASP A 80 -9.54 3.52 -16.97
CA ASP A 80 -10.15 2.44 -16.18
C ASP A 80 -9.63 2.47 -14.74
N THR A 81 -8.33 2.76 -14.57
CA THR A 81 -7.70 2.91 -13.25
C THR A 81 -8.28 4.10 -12.50
N LEU A 82 -8.44 5.25 -13.15
CA LEU A 82 -9.05 6.44 -12.53
C LEU A 82 -10.51 6.20 -12.15
N THR A 83 -11.27 5.49 -12.99
CA THR A 83 -12.66 5.13 -12.71
C THR A 83 -12.74 4.22 -11.48
N MET A 84 -11.90 3.20 -11.40
CA MET A 84 -11.82 2.30 -10.24
C MET A 84 -11.45 3.06 -8.97
N LEU A 85 -10.41 3.90 -9.02
CA LEU A 85 -9.99 4.71 -7.87
C LEU A 85 -11.12 5.66 -7.43
N ARG A 86 -11.85 6.27 -8.37
CA ARG A 86 -13.00 7.13 -8.06
C ARG A 86 -14.12 6.38 -7.34
N VAL A 87 -14.45 5.17 -7.79
CA VAL A 87 -15.47 4.32 -7.14
C VAL A 87 -15.09 3.97 -5.71
N HIS A 88 -13.82 3.65 -5.46
CA HIS A 88 -13.33 3.27 -4.13
C HIS A 88 -12.85 4.46 -3.29
N ALA A 89 -12.79 5.69 -3.86
CA ALA A 89 -12.31 6.89 -3.16
C ALA A 89 -13.01 7.15 -1.81
N PRO A 90 -14.34 7.04 -1.67
CA PRO A 90 -14.99 7.30 -0.38
C PRO A 90 -14.53 6.33 0.72
N VAL A 91 -14.38 5.05 0.40
CA VAL A 91 -13.92 4.03 1.36
C VAL A 91 -12.44 4.26 1.69
N THR A 92 -11.61 4.52 0.68
CA THR A 92 -10.18 4.78 0.84
C THR A 92 -9.93 6.01 1.71
N LEU A 93 -10.61 7.12 1.43
CA LEU A 93 -10.45 8.36 2.19
C LEU A 93 -10.94 8.23 3.63
N ARG A 94 -12.12 7.60 3.86
CA ARG A 94 -12.62 7.35 5.22
C ARG A 94 -11.67 6.47 6.03
N PHE A 95 -11.16 5.40 5.42
CA PHE A 95 -10.23 4.51 6.09
C PHE A 95 -8.90 5.19 6.38
N SER A 96 -8.37 5.97 5.43
CA SER A 96 -7.14 6.76 5.61
C SER A 96 -7.31 7.84 6.68
N ALA A 97 -8.45 8.54 6.71
CA ALA A 97 -8.74 9.54 7.74
C ALA A 97 -8.80 8.90 9.13
N LEU A 98 -9.49 7.76 9.27
CA LEU A 98 -9.58 7.02 10.53
C LEU A 98 -8.18 6.67 11.06
N ILE A 99 -7.32 6.08 10.22
CA ILE A 99 -5.96 5.69 10.61
C ILE A 99 -5.10 6.91 10.92
N THR A 100 -5.21 7.97 10.12
CA THR A 100 -4.44 9.20 10.34
C THR A 100 -4.82 9.86 11.68
N ILE A 101 -6.11 9.94 11.98
CA ILE A 101 -6.60 10.49 13.26
C ILE A 101 -6.15 9.62 14.42
N ALA A 102 -6.34 8.28 14.33
CA ALA A 102 -5.89 7.36 15.37
C ALA A 102 -4.37 7.44 15.58
N GLY A 103 -3.60 7.48 14.50
CA GLY A 103 -2.16 7.67 14.54
C GLY A 103 -1.75 9.01 15.17
N ALA A 104 -2.44 10.09 14.84
CA ALA A 104 -2.20 11.42 15.42
C ALA A 104 -2.49 11.44 16.93
N ILE A 105 -3.59 10.81 17.37
CA ILE A 105 -3.93 10.69 18.80
C ILE A 105 -2.86 9.88 19.52
N ILE A 106 -2.46 8.72 19.01
CA ILE A 106 -1.41 7.88 19.60
C ILE A 106 -0.10 8.69 19.68
N TRP A 107 0.21 9.42 18.61
CA TRP A 107 1.42 10.23 18.55
C TRP A 107 1.43 11.36 19.60
N VAL A 108 0.32 12.09 19.75
CA VAL A 108 0.17 13.14 20.77
C VAL A 108 0.26 12.56 22.19
N VAL A 109 -0.38 11.41 22.43
CA VAL A 109 -0.40 10.76 23.75
C VAL A 109 0.97 10.20 24.14
N LEU A 110 1.67 9.55 23.21
CA LEU A 110 2.95 8.88 23.50
C LEU A 110 4.15 9.83 23.47
N LEU A 111 4.08 10.91 22.70
CA LEU A 111 5.20 11.78 22.39
C LEU A 111 4.92 13.24 22.80
N ALA A 112 4.43 13.47 23.99
CA ALA A 112 4.07 14.81 24.51
C ALA A 112 5.20 15.90 24.45
N LYS A 113 6.39 15.58 23.93
CA LYS A 113 7.48 16.53 23.67
C LYS A 113 7.85 16.79 22.18
N PRO A 114 7.03 16.61 21.21
CA PRO A 114 7.47 16.54 19.81
C PRO A 114 7.26 17.81 18.99
N GLY A 115 6.84 18.91 19.60
CA GLY A 115 6.56 20.16 18.87
C GLY A 115 7.75 20.71 18.05
N VAL A 116 8.98 20.37 18.45
CA VAL A 116 10.18 20.93 17.83
C VAL A 116 10.49 20.31 16.47
N ALA A 117 10.36 18.99 16.30
CA ALA A 117 10.78 18.32 15.08
C ALA A 117 9.84 18.62 13.89
N TRP A 118 8.52 18.57 14.11
CA TRP A 118 7.52 18.89 13.07
C TRP A 118 7.55 20.38 12.68
N TRP A 119 7.76 21.25 13.65
CA TRP A 119 7.86 22.68 13.39
C TRP A 119 9.06 23.00 12.51
N ASN A 120 10.17 22.33 12.71
CA ASN A 120 11.36 22.48 11.85
C ASN A 120 11.09 22.04 10.40
N ILE A 121 10.26 21.00 10.18
CA ILE A 121 9.88 20.59 8.83
C ILE A 121 9.15 21.71 8.10
N PHE A 122 8.22 22.40 8.77
CA PHE A 122 7.48 23.51 8.18
C PHE A 122 8.38 24.68 7.83
N TYR A 123 9.37 24.99 8.67
CA TYR A 123 10.33 26.07 8.39
C TYR A 123 11.24 25.74 7.23
N THR A 124 11.76 24.53 7.17
CA THR A 124 12.65 24.07 6.11
C THR A 124 11.96 24.03 4.74
N SER A 125 10.64 23.81 4.73
CA SER A 125 9.86 23.73 3.50
C SER A 125 9.72 25.06 2.74
N ARG A 126 9.92 26.19 3.38
CA ARG A 126 9.93 27.50 2.69
C ARG A 126 11.03 27.57 1.63
N ASN A 127 12.18 26.99 1.94
CA ASN A 127 13.35 27.00 1.05
C ASN A 127 13.25 25.97 -0.09
N ALA A 128 12.32 25.02 0.01
CA ALA A 128 12.08 24.04 -1.06
C ALA A 128 11.47 24.65 -2.34
N LEU A 129 10.95 25.89 -2.27
CA LEU A 129 10.46 26.59 -3.45
C LEU A 129 11.59 27.08 -4.37
N ASP A 130 12.79 27.26 -3.83
CA ASP A 130 13.98 27.58 -4.59
C ASP A 130 14.85 26.32 -4.75
N ILE A 131 14.37 25.40 -5.60
CA ILE A 131 15.01 24.08 -5.82
C ILE A 131 16.41 24.23 -6.42
N LEU A 132 16.70 25.35 -7.09
CA LEU A 132 18.00 25.58 -7.72
C LEU A 132 19.04 26.10 -6.72
N SER A 133 18.64 26.51 -5.53
CA SER A 133 19.55 26.89 -4.46
C SER A 133 20.06 25.64 -3.71
N PRO A 134 21.27 25.69 -3.13
CA PRO A 134 21.76 24.62 -2.25
C PRO A 134 20.79 24.30 -1.10
N ASP A 135 20.20 25.32 -0.51
CA ASP A 135 19.22 25.20 0.59
C ASP A 135 17.91 24.53 0.11
N GLY A 136 17.46 24.85 -1.11
CA GLY A 136 16.29 24.25 -1.73
C GLY A 136 16.47 22.75 -1.97
N PHE A 137 17.66 22.32 -2.40
CA PHE A 137 17.97 20.89 -2.59
C PHE A 137 18.00 20.14 -1.26
N VAL A 138 18.57 20.74 -0.20
CA VAL A 138 18.59 20.15 1.15
C VAL A 138 17.16 20.03 1.68
N ALA A 139 16.34 21.07 1.53
CA ALA A 139 14.94 21.06 1.94
C ALA A 139 14.12 20.00 1.20
N LEU A 140 14.29 19.86 -0.11
CA LEU A 140 13.63 18.83 -0.92
C LEU A 140 14.00 17.41 -0.44
N ARG A 141 15.29 17.17 -0.21
CA ARG A 141 15.77 15.89 0.34
C ARG A 141 15.11 15.58 1.68
N GLN A 142 15.02 16.54 2.59
CA GLN A 142 14.36 16.36 3.88
C GLN A 142 12.88 15.99 3.73
N ILE A 143 12.15 16.63 2.83
CA ILE A 143 10.74 16.32 2.56
C ILE A 143 10.59 14.84 2.15
N PHE A 144 11.45 14.34 1.28
CA PHE A 144 11.42 12.93 0.90
C PHE A 144 11.80 11.97 2.04
N VAL A 145 12.78 12.34 2.88
CA VAL A 145 13.15 11.56 4.07
C VAL A 145 11.99 11.46 5.05
N TYR A 146 11.27 12.56 5.29
CA TYR A 146 10.08 12.53 6.14
C TYR A 146 8.93 11.72 5.53
N SER A 147 8.76 11.78 4.22
CA SER A 147 7.78 10.92 3.54
C SER A 147 8.14 9.44 3.66
N ALA A 148 9.43 9.09 3.61
CA ALA A 148 9.89 7.73 3.85
C ALA A 148 9.57 7.26 5.27
N PHE A 149 9.81 8.12 6.27
CA PHE A 149 9.45 7.85 7.66
C PHE A 149 7.93 7.70 7.84
N ALA A 150 7.14 8.58 7.19
CA ALA A 150 5.68 8.49 7.19
C ALA A 150 5.17 7.16 6.63
N LEU A 151 5.84 6.59 5.60
CA LEU A 151 5.50 5.28 5.07
C LEU A 151 5.69 4.17 6.11
N GLY A 152 6.77 4.19 6.88
CA GLY A 152 6.97 3.29 8.01
C GLY A 152 5.85 3.42 9.06
N LEU A 153 5.46 4.65 9.41
CA LEU A 153 4.35 4.91 10.33
C LEU A 153 3.00 4.42 9.79
N CYS A 154 2.77 4.48 8.47
CA CYS A 154 1.57 3.91 7.85
C CYS A 154 1.43 2.41 8.16
N TYR A 155 2.52 1.67 8.15
CA TYR A 155 2.48 0.24 8.51
C TYR A 155 1.98 0.03 9.93
N PHE A 156 2.45 0.80 10.91
CA PHE A 156 1.98 0.71 12.30
C PHE A 156 0.50 1.11 12.39
N GLY A 157 0.09 2.18 11.70
CA GLY A 157 -1.30 2.61 11.65
C GLY A 157 -2.23 1.56 11.04
N LEU A 158 -1.74 0.80 10.05
CA LEU A 158 -2.47 -0.31 9.44
C LEU A 158 -2.51 -1.57 10.31
N ASN A 159 -1.81 -1.60 11.44
CA ASN A 159 -1.71 -2.76 12.32
C ASN A 159 -1.99 -2.42 13.79
N ILE A 160 -2.90 -1.48 14.06
CA ILE A 160 -3.32 -1.15 15.43
C ILE A 160 -4.23 -2.29 15.95
N PRO A 161 -3.83 -3.00 17.01
CA PRO A 161 -4.60 -4.12 17.53
C PRO A 161 -6.05 -3.72 17.87
N GLY A 162 -7.01 -4.49 17.40
CA GLY A 162 -8.45 -4.26 17.62
C GLY A 162 -9.09 -3.16 16.78
N LEU A 163 -8.29 -2.33 16.08
CA LEU A 163 -8.78 -1.23 15.26
C LEU A 163 -8.54 -1.47 13.76
N THR A 164 -7.36 -1.93 13.39
CA THR A 164 -6.96 -2.11 12.00
C THR A 164 -6.14 -3.37 11.78
N SER A 165 -6.10 -3.84 10.54
CA SER A 165 -5.22 -4.91 10.05
C SER A 165 -4.75 -4.56 8.65
N ILE A 166 -3.51 -4.88 8.30
CA ILE A 166 -2.96 -4.64 6.96
C ILE A 166 -3.81 -5.24 5.84
N PHE A 167 -4.51 -6.34 6.11
CA PHE A 167 -5.39 -7.00 5.15
C PHE A 167 -6.84 -6.52 5.22
N GLN A 168 -7.19 -5.66 6.16
CA GLN A 168 -8.58 -5.19 6.31
C GLN A 168 -9.05 -4.42 5.09
N PHE A 169 -8.24 -3.47 4.59
CA PHE A 169 -8.63 -2.68 3.43
C PHE A 169 -8.89 -3.52 2.17
N PRO A 170 -8.00 -4.44 1.75
CA PRO A 170 -8.31 -5.34 0.64
C PRO A 170 -9.51 -6.27 0.92
N CYS A 171 -9.76 -6.70 2.17
CA CYS A 171 -10.98 -7.43 2.50
C CYS A 171 -12.25 -6.59 2.30
N MET A 172 -12.22 -5.30 2.65
CA MET A 172 -13.34 -4.39 2.44
C MET A 172 -13.60 -4.12 0.95
N THR A 173 -12.52 -3.87 0.19
CA THR A 173 -12.64 -3.38 -1.19
C THR A 173 -12.69 -4.48 -2.23
N LEU A 174 -11.95 -5.57 -2.05
CA LEU A 174 -11.86 -6.66 -3.04
C LEU A 174 -12.82 -7.82 -2.75
N LEU A 175 -13.19 -8.03 -1.47
CA LEU A 175 -14.18 -9.03 -1.06
C LEU A 175 -15.55 -8.42 -0.73
N GLY A 176 -15.68 -7.10 -0.67
CA GLY A 176 -16.93 -6.40 -0.36
C GLY A 176 -17.40 -6.58 1.08
N LEU A 177 -16.52 -6.91 2.01
CA LEU A 177 -16.89 -7.17 3.40
C LEU A 177 -17.12 -5.87 4.19
N PRO A 178 -18.08 -5.85 5.13
CA PRO A 178 -18.28 -4.75 6.06
C PRO A 178 -17.05 -4.61 6.99
N TYR A 179 -16.85 -3.41 7.55
CA TYR A 179 -15.67 -3.06 8.33
C TYR A 179 -15.30 -4.10 9.40
N ARG A 180 -16.27 -4.54 10.21
CA ARG A 180 -16.02 -5.47 11.34
C ARG A 180 -15.59 -6.86 10.87
N ASP A 181 -16.23 -7.37 9.81
CA ASP A 181 -15.93 -8.69 9.27
C ASP A 181 -14.59 -8.67 8.54
N ALA A 182 -14.30 -7.60 7.81
CA ALA A 182 -13.01 -7.36 7.17
C ALA A 182 -11.88 -7.26 8.20
N LEU A 183 -12.11 -6.60 9.34
CA LEU A 183 -11.14 -6.53 10.43
C LEU A 183 -10.88 -7.91 11.04
N ARG A 184 -11.94 -8.66 11.37
CA ARG A 184 -11.82 -10.02 11.94
C ARG A 184 -11.09 -10.96 11.00
N LEU A 185 -11.48 -10.96 9.74
CA LEU A 185 -10.88 -11.82 8.71
C LEU A 185 -9.42 -11.40 8.44
N GLY A 186 -9.15 -10.10 8.29
CA GLY A 186 -7.81 -9.56 8.09
C GLY A 186 -6.87 -9.87 9.26
N ALA A 187 -7.34 -9.68 10.51
CA ALA A 187 -6.57 -10.02 11.71
C ALA A 187 -6.30 -11.52 11.82
N ALA A 188 -7.28 -12.39 11.51
CA ALA A 188 -7.08 -13.83 11.48
C ALA A 188 -6.02 -14.25 10.46
N GLY A 189 -6.03 -13.66 9.26
CA GLY A 189 -5.01 -13.89 8.24
C GLY A 189 -3.62 -13.43 8.66
N GLN A 190 -3.55 -12.29 9.34
CA GLN A 190 -2.32 -11.73 9.89
C GLN A 190 -1.72 -12.61 10.99
N ILE A 191 -2.52 -13.06 11.95
CA ILE A 191 -2.09 -13.93 13.06
C ILE A 191 -1.60 -15.27 12.52
N ARG A 192 -2.34 -15.86 11.57
CA ARG A 192 -1.97 -17.15 10.94
C ARG A 192 -0.66 -17.10 10.16
N ASN A 193 -0.26 -15.89 9.70
CA ASN A 193 0.94 -15.64 8.90
C ASN A 193 1.90 -14.65 9.57
N LEU A 194 1.95 -14.64 10.90
CA LEU A 194 2.61 -13.61 11.70
C LEU A 194 4.06 -13.37 11.26
N ASN A 195 4.85 -14.43 11.08
CA ASN A 195 6.26 -14.29 10.71
C ASN A 195 6.45 -13.58 9.36
N SER A 196 5.62 -13.92 8.37
CA SER A 196 5.68 -13.29 7.04
C SER A 196 5.19 -11.85 7.09
N VAL A 197 4.18 -11.55 7.90
CA VAL A 197 3.66 -10.18 8.08
C VAL A 197 4.64 -9.31 8.86
N LEU A 198 5.29 -9.86 9.89
CA LEU A 198 6.38 -9.15 10.58
C LEU A 198 7.56 -8.86 9.65
N ALA A 199 7.90 -9.79 8.76
CA ALA A 199 8.93 -9.56 7.76
C ALA A 199 8.54 -8.46 6.75
N ILE A 200 7.26 -8.37 6.32
CA ILE A 200 6.75 -7.23 5.56
C ILE A 200 6.92 -5.95 6.38
N GLY A 201 6.58 -5.98 7.67
CA GLY A 201 6.74 -4.84 8.59
C GLY A 201 8.19 -4.36 8.68
N ALA A 202 9.12 -5.29 8.79
CA ALA A 202 10.55 -4.96 8.79
C ALA A 202 10.97 -4.27 7.48
N LEU A 203 10.44 -4.72 6.33
CA LEU A 203 10.68 -4.04 5.05
C LEU A 203 10.08 -2.63 5.02
N PHE A 204 8.87 -2.42 5.58
CA PHE A 204 8.25 -1.09 5.70
C PHE A 204 9.06 -0.10 6.56
N VAL A 205 9.95 -0.60 7.40
CA VAL A 205 10.87 0.25 8.19
C VAL A 205 12.22 0.39 7.49
N VAL A 206 12.82 -0.72 7.09
CA VAL A 206 14.20 -0.74 6.58
C VAL A 206 14.31 -0.07 5.20
N LEU A 207 13.42 -0.42 4.25
CA LEU A 207 13.53 0.13 2.90
C LEU A 207 13.28 1.64 2.84
N PRO A 208 12.25 2.22 3.51
CA PRO A 208 12.08 3.66 3.52
C PRO A 208 13.26 4.41 4.16
N VAL A 209 13.84 3.89 5.24
CA VAL A 209 15.03 4.50 5.85
C VAL A 209 16.20 4.45 4.87
N LEU A 210 16.47 3.30 4.27
CA LEU A 210 17.57 3.13 3.32
C LEU A 210 17.41 4.05 2.10
N PHE A 211 16.24 4.03 1.46
CA PHE A 211 15.97 4.86 0.29
C PHE A 211 15.86 6.34 0.64
N GLY A 212 15.29 6.68 1.79
CA GLY A 212 15.23 8.06 2.26
C GLY A 212 16.63 8.67 2.43
N LEU A 213 17.60 7.89 2.89
CA LEU A 213 18.97 8.35 3.07
C LEU A 213 19.78 8.36 1.78
N LEU A 214 19.69 7.29 0.96
CA LEU A 214 20.53 7.10 -0.22
C LEU A 214 19.91 7.69 -1.50
N LEU A 215 18.63 7.43 -1.75
CA LEU A 215 17.92 7.75 -2.99
C LEU A 215 16.50 8.25 -2.69
N PRO A 216 16.36 9.41 -2.04
CA PRO A 216 15.06 9.89 -1.54
C PRO A 216 14.00 10.06 -2.64
N VAL A 217 14.40 10.34 -3.87
CA VAL A 217 13.50 10.47 -5.03
C VAL A 217 12.73 9.18 -5.36
N LEU A 218 13.21 8.02 -4.89
CA LEU A 218 12.54 6.73 -5.10
C LEU A 218 11.48 6.41 -4.02
N VAL A 219 11.35 7.23 -3.00
CA VAL A 219 10.34 7.03 -1.94
C VAL A 219 8.91 6.87 -2.49
N PRO A 220 8.43 7.65 -3.48
CA PRO A 220 7.12 7.43 -4.09
C PRO A 220 6.92 6.05 -4.69
N VAL A 221 8.00 5.47 -5.27
CA VAL A 221 7.96 4.11 -5.83
C VAL A 221 7.79 3.06 -4.72
N LEU A 222 8.32 3.31 -3.52
CA LEU A 222 8.11 2.42 -2.38
C LEU A 222 6.64 2.31 -1.98
N TYR A 223 5.86 3.40 -2.06
CA TYR A 223 4.41 3.33 -1.80
C TYR A 223 3.72 2.38 -2.78
N CYS A 224 4.08 2.46 -4.06
CA CYS A 224 3.59 1.54 -5.10
C CYS A 224 4.00 0.10 -4.80
N PHE A 225 5.27 -0.12 -4.46
CA PHE A 225 5.82 -1.43 -4.14
C PHE A 225 5.12 -2.06 -2.94
N PHE A 226 4.95 -1.32 -1.85
CA PHE A 226 4.29 -1.86 -0.65
C PHE A 226 2.81 -2.14 -0.85
N GLY A 227 2.12 -1.33 -1.67
CA GLY A 227 0.74 -1.63 -2.06
C GLY A 227 0.65 -2.92 -2.88
N ALA A 228 1.53 -3.11 -3.86
CA ALA A 228 1.62 -4.33 -4.64
C ALA A 228 1.99 -5.54 -3.78
N LEU A 229 2.95 -5.40 -2.85
CA LEU A 229 3.36 -6.44 -1.92
C LEU A 229 2.20 -6.87 -0.99
N THR A 230 1.47 -5.90 -0.45
CA THR A 230 0.28 -6.17 0.39
C THR A 230 -0.80 -6.89 -0.40
N TYR A 231 -1.04 -6.49 -1.66
CA TYR A 231 -2.00 -7.17 -2.53
C TYR A 231 -1.59 -8.61 -2.82
N VAL A 232 -0.33 -8.87 -3.16
CA VAL A 232 0.17 -10.22 -3.45
C VAL A 232 0.05 -11.12 -2.23
N ALA A 233 0.41 -10.64 -1.04
CA ALA A 233 0.23 -11.35 0.21
C ALA A 233 -1.26 -11.66 0.47
N PHE A 234 -2.13 -10.67 0.30
CA PHE A 234 -3.58 -10.84 0.39
C PHE A 234 -4.10 -11.91 -0.58
N ARG A 235 -3.67 -11.87 -1.84
CA ARG A 235 -4.08 -12.83 -2.87
C ARG A 235 -3.74 -14.27 -2.50
N GLU A 236 -2.53 -14.51 -2.01
CA GLU A 236 -2.10 -15.86 -1.60
C GLU A 236 -2.85 -16.35 -0.35
N ILE A 237 -3.01 -15.49 0.66
CA ILE A 237 -3.63 -15.84 1.95
C ILE A 237 -5.14 -16.06 1.83
N PHE A 238 -5.86 -15.20 1.10
CA PHE A 238 -7.32 -15.20 1.09
C PHE A 238 -7.93 -15.80 -0.18
N LEU A 239 -7.30 -15.59 -1.35
CA LEU A 239 -7.82 -16.11 -2.61
C LEU A 239 -7.18 -17.46 -2.98
N GLY A 240 -6.06 -17.83 -2.36
CA GLY A 240 -5.38 -19.09 -2.57
C GLY A 240 -4.74 -19.23 -3.94
N VAL A 241 -4.51 -18.12 -4.66
CA VAL A 241 -3.85 -18.10 -5.95
C VAL A 241 -2.35 -17.93 -5.72
N SER A 242 -1.62 -19.05 -5.75
CA SER A 242 -0.15 -19.06 -5.79
C SER A 242 0.29 -18.97 -7.25
N GLU A 243 1.32 -18.19 -7.53
CA GLU A 243 1.89 -17.97 -8.86
C GLU A 243 2.42 -19.27 -9.51
N ASN A 244 2.64 -20.31 -8.71
CA ASN A 244 3.17 -21.60 -9.14
C ASN A 244 2.10 -22.61 -9.60
N ARG A 245 0.81 -22.24 -9.66
CA ARG A 245 -0.14 -23.08 -10.38
C ARG A 245 -0.17 -22.65 -11.84
N PRO A 246 0.37 -23.48 -12.77
CA PRO A 246 0.29 -23.19 -14.19
C PRO A 246 -1.19 -23.02 -14.61
N ARG A 247 -1.41 -22.31 -15.70
CA ARG A 247 -2.69 -22.13 -16.37
C ARG A 247 -3.47 -23.43 -16.67
N GLU A 248 -2.87 -24.57 -16.40
CA GLU A 248 -3.45 -25.91 -16.56
C GLU A 248 -4.83 -26.10 -15.90
N SER A 249 -5.09 -25.42 -14.75
CA SER A 249 -6.40 -25.56 -14.10
C SER A 249 -7.53 -24.77 -14.78
N ALA A 250 -7.23 -23.76 -15.58
CA ALA A 250 -8.24 -23.03 -16.36
C ALA A 250 -8.56 -23.77 -17.66
N GLU A 251 -7.58 -24.35 -18.31
CA GLU A 251 -7.75 -25.17 -19.51
C GLU A 251 -8.40 -26.53 -19.19
N ALA A 252 -8.06 -27.14 -18.05
CA ALA A 252 -8.71 -28.36 -17.57
C ALA A 252 -10.21 -28.16 -17.23
N ARG A 253 -10.60 -26.96 -16.76
CA ARG A 253 -12.01 -26.63 -16.53
C ARG A 253 -12.78 -26.37 -17.84
N VAL A 254 -12.15 -25.81 -18.86
CA VAL A 254 -12.76 -25.63 -20.18
C VAL A 254 -12.87 -26.98 -20.91
N ALA A 255 -11.89 -27.87 -20.74
CA ALA A 255 -11.93 -29.23 -21.32
C ALA A 255 -12.91 -30.17 -20.60
N ALA A 256 -13.26 -29.92 -19.34
CA ALA A 256 -14.17 -30.74 -18.54
C ALA A 256 -15.66 -30.33 -18.66
N THR A 257 -16.01 -29.33 -19.50
CA THR A 257 -17.39 -29.00 -19.79
C THR A 257 -17.85 -29.94 -20.92
N PRO A 258 -18.64 -31.00 -20.64
CA PRO A 258 -19.12 -31.87 -21.69
C PRO A 258 -20.07 -31.05 -22.57
N LEU A 259 -19.76 -31.04 -23.89
CA LEU A 259 -20.70 -30.66 -24.93
C LEU A 259 -21.85 -31.72 -24.94
N SER A 260 -22.73 -31.63 -23.97
CA SER A 260 -23.94 -32.46 -23.96
C SER A 260 -25.15 -31.58 -24.19
N SER A 261 -25.76 -31.90 -25.29
CA SER A 261 -27.15 -31.67 -25.70
C SER A 261 -27.47 -30.36 -26.42
N CYS A 262 -27.20 -30.37 -27.72
CA CYS A 262 -28.20 -29.95 -28.69
C CYS A 262 -28.63 -31.22 -29.44
N ALA A 263 -29.70 -31.83 -29.02
CA ALA A 263 -30.56 -32.72 -29.83
C ALA A 263 -32.01 -32.38 -29.47
#